data_f6650c95827e828782a2d9f931e78de0
#
_entry.id   f6650c95827e828782a2d9f931e78de0
#
_cell.length_a   1.000
_cell.length_b   1.000
_cell.length_c   1.000
_cell.angle_alpha   90.00
_cell.angle_beta   90.00
_cell.angle_gamma   90.00
#
_symmetry.space_group_name_H-M   'P 1'
#
loop_
_entity.id
_entity.type
_entity.pdbx_description
1 polymer ?
#
loop_
_entity_poly.entity_id
_entity_poly.type
_entity_poly.pdbx_seq_one_letter_code
_entity_poly.pdbx_strand_id
1 'polypeptide(L)'
;MDKPGLLLDSQADDLTSAQMRFARSAKEWEGKDTKSLQAIIKEVKPHVLIGTSTRPGSFTKEVVQEMAKHVDRPIIFPLSNPTRLHEARPHDLYEWTDGKALVATGSPFPPVEYNGKKYEVAECNNSTCFPGIGLGCVLSRSKLLSDKMLVSAVKALAGEAPALKDPDKGLLPDVVDVREISVRIAYAVIKMSVEEGLAQEKDIPTEDGELTEWIHAQMWKPEYRELIKVEAGKVKGTAS
;
A
#
# COMPACT_ATOMS: atom_id res chain seq x y z
N MET A 1 1.65 16.45 -7.39
CA MET A 1 2.31 16.87 -8.66
C MET A 1 2.13 15.81 -9.73
N ASP A 2 2.09 16.23 -10.97
CA ASP A 2 2.04 15.38 -12.16
C ASP A 2 2.80 16.08 -13.30
N LYS A 3 2.68 15.62 -14.56
CA LYS A 3 3.38 16.17 -15.73
C LYS A 3 3.32 17.71 -15.85
N PRO A 4 2.20 18.39 -15.59
CA PRO A 4 2.14 19.86 -15.64
C PRO A 4 2.81 20.57 -14.44
N GLY A 5 3.28 19.84 -13.44
CA GLY A 5 3.78 20.35 -12.17
C GLY A 5 2.78 20.17 -11.04
N LEU A 6 2.63 21.13 -10.14
CA LEU A 6 1.55 21.17 -9.17
C LEU A 6 0.22 21.30 -9.92
N LEU A 7 -0.75 20.48 -9.57
CA LEU A 7 -2.08 20.55 -10.16
C LEU A 7 -2.83 21.72 -9.53
N LEU A 8 -3.32 22.64 -10.35
CA LEU A 8 -4.04 23.84 -9.94
C LEU A 8 -5.44 23.88 -10.56
N ASP A 9 -6.41 24.44 -9.85
CA ASP A 9 -7.79 24.62 -10.30
C ASP A 9 -7.90 25.51 -11.56
N SER A 10 -6.94 26.43 -11.75
CA SER A 10 -6.83 27.24 -12.98
C SER A 10 -6.48 26.44 -14.24
N GLN A 11 -6.13 25.15 -14.11
CA GLN A 11 -5.80 24.25 -15.21
C GLN A 11 -6.97 23.28 -15.51
N ALA A 12 -8.19 23.59 -15.07
CA ALA A 12 -9.33 22.67 -15.11
C ALA A 12 -9.61 22.07 -16.49
N ASP A 13 -9.42 22.83 -17.57
CA ASP A 13 -9.65 22.39 -18.95
C ASP A 13 -8.59 21.38 -19.44
N ASP A 14 -7.41 21.38 -18.82
CA ASP A 14 -6.27 20.51 -19.18
C ASP A 14 -6.13 19.28 -18.27
N LEU A 15 -6.87 19.25 -17.14
CA LEU A 15 -6.78 18.19 -16.16
C LEU A 15 -7.88 17.13 -16.35
N THR A 16 -7.51 15.87 -16.14
CA THR A 16 -8.49 14.79 -16.05
C THR A 16 -9.35 14.93 -14.78
N SER A 17 -10.53 14.32 -14.77
CA SER A 17 -11.40 14.29 -13.58
C SER A 17 -10.71 13.69 -12.34
N ALA A 18 -9.80 12.73 -12.55
CA ALA A 18 -8.99 12.16 -11.47
C ALA A 18 -7.96 13.17 -10.91
N GLN A 19 -7.30 13.93 -11.78
CA GLN A 19 -6.34 14.96 -11.38
C GLN A 19 -7.01 16.14 -10.68
N MET A 20 -8.21 16.54 -11.13
CA MET A 20 -8.97 17.64 -10.53
C MET A 20 -9.25 17.43 -9.04
N ARG A 21 -9.41 16.19 -8.58
CA ARG A 21 -9.61 15.88 -7.15
C ARG A 21 -8.44 16.31 -6.27
N PHE A 22 -7.25 16.45 -6.86
CA PHE A 22 -6.00 16.81 -6.18
C PHE A 22 -5.52 18.23 -6.54
N ALA A 23 -6.29 18.97 -7.34
CA ALA A 23 -5.94 20.34 -7.70
C ALA A 23 -6.00 21.26 -6.46
N ARG A 24 -5.00 22.14 -6.36
CA ARG A 24 -4.91 23.16 -5.31
C ARG A 24 -5.41 24.49 -5.88
N SER A 25 -5.78 25.40 -4.99
CA SER A 25 -6.20 26.74 -5.43
C SER A 25 -5.02 27.50 -6.04
N ALA A 26 -5.16 27.96 -7.27
CA ALA A 26 -4.14 28.77 -7.94
C ALA A 26 -3.83 30.07 -7.17
N LYS A 27 -4.82 30.63 -6.47
CA LYS A 27 -4.66 31.83 -5.65
C LYS A 27 -3.66 31.62 -4.50
N GLU A 28 -3.63 30.44 -3.89
CA GLU A 28 -2.67 30.10 -2.83
C GLU A 28 -1.23 29.98 -3.33
N TRP A 29 -1.06 29.80 -4.64
CA TRP A 29 0.22 29.57 -5.30
C TRP A 29 0.65 30.72 -6.20
N GLU A 30 -0.03 31.85 -6.12
CA GLU A 30 0.33 33.04 -6.90
C GLU A 30 1.75 33.51 -6.54
N GLY A 31 2.58 33.73 -7.57
CA GLY A 31 3.99 34.13 -7.41
C GLY A 31 4.95 33.03 -6.93
N LYS A 32 4.48 31.78 -6.74
CA LYS A 32 5.31 30.65 -6.28
C LYS A 32 5.68 29.73 -7.46
N ASP A 33 6.81 29.03 -7.32
CA ASP A 33 7.22 28.02 -8.30
C ASP A 33 6.35 26.75 -8.14
N THR A 34 5.56 26.45 -9.15
CA THR A 34 4.66 25.30 -9.22
C THR A 34 5.22 24.15 -10.06
N LYS A 35 6.45 24.27 -10.59
CA LYS A 35 7.11 23.29 -11.45
C LYS A 35 8.19 22.50 -10.72
N SER A 36 8.95 23.14 -9.85
CA SER A 36 10.01 22.50 -9.09
C SER A 36 9.47 21.74 -7.89
N LEU A 37 9.75 20.42 -7.82
CA LEU A 37 9.39 19.60 -6.66
C LEU A 37 10.05 20.14 -5.38
N GLN A 38 11.30 20.57 -5.46
CA GLN A 38 12.01 21.15 -4.31
C GLN A 38 11.32 22.42 -3.80
N ALA A 39 10.91 23.32 -4.69
CA ALA A 39 10.21 24.54 -4.30
C ALA A 39 8.85 24.22 -3.65
N ILE A 40 8.13 23.24 -4.17
CA ILE A 40 6.85 22.80 -3.59
C ILE A 40 7.06 22.18 -2.21
N ILE A 41 8.08 21.33 -2.02
CA ILE A 41 8.40 20.75 -0.71
C ILE A 41 8.75 21.84 0.31
N LYS A 42 9.51 22.85 -0.10
CA LYS A 42 9.87 23.98 0.75
C LYS A 42 8.63 24.75 1.26
N GLU A 43 7.63 24.91 0.39
CA GLU A 43 6.36 25.58 0.73
C GLU A 43 5.45 24.69 1.60
N VAL A 44 5.27 23.43 1.19
CA VAL A 44 4.29 22.51 1.80
C VAL A 44 4.83 21.87 3.08
N LYS A 45 6.15 21.65 3.17
CA LYS A 45 6.85 20.96 4.27
C LYS A 45 6.20 19.59 4.59
N PRO A 46 6.07 18.71 3.60
CA PRO A 46 5.33 17.45 3.76
C PRO A 46 6.08 16.47 4.67
N HIS A 47 5.34 15.68 5.45
CA HIS A 47 5.89 14.56 6.22
C HIS A 47 6.06 13.31 5.38
N VAL A 48 5.32 13.20 4.28
CA VAL A 48 5.28 12.02 3.40
C VAL A 48 5.51 12.44 1.96
N LEU A 49 6.43 11.77 1.28
CA LEU A 49 6.71 11.91 -0.15
C LEU A 49 6.54 10.56 -0.83
N ILE A 50 5.56 10.47 -1.73
CA ILE A 50 5.26 9.24 -2.47
C ILE A 50 5.50 9.48 -3.96
N GLY A 51 6.29 8.61 -4.59
CA GLY A 51 6.61 8.63 -6.00
C GLY A 51 5.92 7.51 -6.76
N THR A 52 5.14 7.89 -7.78
CA THR A 52 4.50 6.99 -8.75
C THR A 52 4.67 7.55 -10.16
N SER A 53 5.76 8.28 -10.39
CA SER A 53 5.98 9.12 -11.57
C SER A 53 6.59 8.39 -12.76
N THR A 54 7.18 7.20 -12.54
CA THR A 54 8.02 6.48 -13.51
C THR A 54 9.22 7.32 -14.03
N ARG A 55 9.64 8.35 -13.28
CA ARG A 55 10.77 9.22 -13.63
C ARG A 55 11.95 8.93 -12.69
N PRO A 56 12.95 8.16 -13.15
CA PRO A 56 14.12 7.80 -12.33
C PRO A 56 14.82 9.05 -11.80
N GLY A 57 15.23 9.00 -10.51
CA GLY A 57 16.01 10.07 -9.90
C GLY A 57 15.26 11.39 -9.69
N SER A 58 13.94 11.40 -9.77
CA SER A 58 13.14 12.62 -9.53
C SER A 58 13.16 13.06 -8.07
N PHE A 59 13.44 12.15 -7.12
CA PHE A 59 13.74 12.52 -5.74
C PHE A 59 15.24 12.74 -5.60
N THR A 60 15.69 13.93 -5.99
CA THR A 60 17.11 14.29 -5.92
C THR A 60 17.56 14.52 -4.47
N LYS A 61 18.86 14.60 -4.26
CA LYS A 61 19.45 14.93 -2.96
C LYS A 61 18.89 16.22 -2.38
N GLU A 62 18.77 17.26 -3.20
CA GLU A 62 18.24 18.57 -2.81
C GLU A 62 16.77 18.49 -2.38
N VAL A 63 15.96 17.70 -3.09
CA VAL A 63 14.55 17.45 -2.76
C VAL A 63 14.42 16.77 -1.40
N VAL A 64 15.18 15.69 -1.18
CA VAL A 64 15.14 14.90 0.05
C VAL A 64 15.68 15.71 1.24
N GLN A 65 16.80 16.41 1.04
CA GLN A 65 17.38 17.25 2.09
C GLN A 65 16.50 18.45 2.42
N GLU A 66 15.78 19.02 1.45
CA GLU A 66 14.81 20.08 1.75
C GLU A 66 13.71 19.57 2.67
N MET A 67 13.19 18.36 2.41
CA MET A 67 12.20 17.72 3.27
C MET A 67 12.76 17.45 4.69
N ALA A 68 13.99 16.93 4.79
CA ALA A 68 14.65 16.61 6.05
C ALA A 68 14.95 17.84 6.95
N LYS A 69 14.96 19.06 6.39
CA LYS A 69 15.07 20.30 7.18
C LYS A 69 13.84 20.56 8.04
N HIS A 70 12.68 20.03 7.65
CA HIS A 70 11.39 20.32 8.27
C HIS A 70 10.81 19.13 9.02
N VAL A 71 11.28 17.91 8.70
CA VAL A 71 10.78 16.65 9.25
C VAL A 71 11.94 15.80 9.73
N ASP A 72 11.98 15.47 11.01
CA ASP A 72 13.08 14.69 11.60
C ASP A 72 13.19 13.28 11.01
N ARG A 73 12.06 12.59 10.81
CA ARG A 73 11.98 11.26 10.18
C ARG A 73 11.03 11.29 8.97
N PRO A 74 11.49 11.75 7.80
CA PRO A 74 10.65 11.85 6.61
C PRO A 74 10.28 10.47 6.07
N ILE A 75 9.01 10.30 5.69
CA ILE A 75 8.50 9.10 5.02
C ILE A 75 8.67 9.30 3.52
N ILE A 76 9.49 8.45 2.87
CA ILE A 76 9.81 8.60 1.45
C ILE A 76 9.62 7.25 0.75
N PHE A 77 8.61 7.17 -0.11
CA PHE A 77 8.21 5.97 -0.83
C PHE A 77 8.39 6.13 -2.34
N PRO A 78 9.55 5.77 -2.92
CA PRO A 78 9.75 5.68 -4.37
C PRO A 78 9.11 4.38 -4.89
N LEU A 79 7.85 4.42 -5.34
CA LEU A 79 7.05 3.24 -5.65
C LEU A 79 7.00 2.87 -7.14
N SER A 80 7.62 3.65 -8.04
CA SER A 80 7.59 3.36 -9.47
C SER A 80 8.27 2.04 -9.81
N ASN A 81 7.63 1.21 -10.62
CA ASN A 81 8.11 -0.09 -11.06
C ASN A 81 8.42 -0.11 -12.58
N PRO A 82 9.36 -0.90 -13.04
CA PRO A 82 10.34 -1.72 -12.32
C PRO A 82 11.43 -0.88 -11.63
N THR A 83 12.33 -1.53 -10.87
CA THR A 83 13.40 -0.90 -10.07
C THR A 83 14.17 0.22 -10.78
N ARG A 84 14.42 0.10 -12.10
CA ARG A 84 15.10 1.13 -12.92
C ARG A 84 14.32 2.44 -13.04
N LEU A 85 13.03 2.46 -12.68
CA LEU A 85 12.14 3.64 -12.77
C LEU A 85 11.89 4.26 -11.39
N HIS A 86 12.50 3.76 -10.32
CA HIS A 86 12.35 4.33 -8.99
C HIS A 86 12.81 5.79 -8.95
N GLU A 87 12.11 6.62 -8.23
CA GLU A 87 12.39 8.03 -8.04
C GLU A 87 13.70 8.28 -7.28
N ALA A 88 14.08 7.36 -6.37
CA ALA A 88 15.38 7.32 -5.70
C ALA A 88 15.72 5.90 -5.27
N ARG A 89 17.01 5.64 -5.01
CA ARG A 89 17.46 4.38 -4.43
C ARG A 89 17.40 4.44 -2.90
N PRO A 90 17.03 3.36 -2.20
CA PRO A 90 17.01 3.34 -0.74
C PRO A 90 18.31 3.77 -0.08
N HIS A 91 19.46 3.31 -0.60
CA HIS A 91 20.77 3.71 -0.10
C HIS A 91 20.95 5.23 -0.09
N ASP A 92 20.61 5.89 -1.20
CA ASP A 92 20.75 7.33 -1.34
C ASP A 92 19.85 8.08 -0.36
N LEU A 93 18.63 7.56 -0.13
CA LEU A 93 17.69 8.16 0.83
C LEU A 93 18.22 8.09 2.27
N TYR A 94 18.81 6.97 2.68
CA TYR A 94 19.44 6.86 4.01
C TYR A 94 20.66 7.76 4.11
N GLU A 95 21.54 7.82 3.09
CA GLU A 95 22.69 8.71 3.07
C GLU A 95 22.26 10.18 3.19
N TRP A 96 21.29 10.62 2.38
CA TRP A 96 20.87 12.04 2.33
C TRP A 96 20.09 12.50 3.56
N THR A 97 19.60 11.57 4.38
CA THR A 97 18.83 11.86 5.61
C THR A 97 19.56 11.41 6.89
N ASP A 98 20.83 11.04 6.78
CA ASP A 98 21.62 10.54 7.92
C ASP A 98 20.94 9.36 8.64
N GLY A 99 20.41 8.40 7.85
CA GLY A 99 19.73 7.21 8.33
C GLY A 99 18.32 7.44 8.91
N LYS A 100 17.77 8.63 8.82
CA LYS A 100 16.50 8.99 9.47
C LYS A 100 15.26 8.70 8.65
N ALA A 101 15.36 8.61 7.33
CA ALA A 101 14.21 8.37 6.47
C ALA A 101 13.51 7.04 6.81
N LEU A 102 12.18 7.04 6.69
CA LEU A 102 11.34 5.86 6.68
C LEU A 102 11.07 5.50 5.22
N VAL A 103 11.63 4.38 4.76
CA VAL A 103 11.67 4.02 3.33
C VAL A 103 10.90 2.74 3.07
N ALA A 104 10.06 2.77 2.03
CA ALA A 104 9.52 1.59 1.38
C ALA A 104 9.55 1.78 -0.13
N THR A 105 9.66 0.70 -0.89
CA THR A 105 9.81 0.71 -2.35
C THR A 105 8.78 -0.18 -3.04
N GLY A 106 8.49 0.11 -4.31
CA GLY A 106 7.50 -0.65 -5.08
C GLY A 106 7.98 -2.02 -5.58
N SER A 107 9.28 -2.31 -5.45
CA SER A 107 9.92 -3.60 -5.77
C SER A 107 10.90 -3.97 -4.68
N PRO A 108 11.26 -5.27 -4.52
CA PRO A 108 12.19 -5.68 -3.48
C PRO A 108 13.57 -5.05 -3.64
N PHE A 109 14.16 -4.66 -2.51
CA PHE A 109 15.56 -4.25 -2.39
C PHE A 109 16.26 -5.03 -1.29
N PRO A 110 17.55 -5.31 -1.43
CA PRO A 110 18.35 -5.83 -0.32
C PRO A 110 18.39 -4.79 0.80
N PRO A 111 18.59 -5.23 2.05
CA PRO A 111 18.82 -4.31 3.16
C PRO A 111 19.98 -3.36 2.87
N VAL A 112 19.89 -2.13 3.35
CA VAL A 112 20.90 -1.09 3.19
C VAL A 112 21.77 -1.01 4.43
N GLU A 113 23.09 -1.03 4.25
CA GLU A 113 24.05 -0.76 5.33
C GLU A 113 24.47 0.72 5.27
N TYR A 114 24.25 1.44 6.36
CA TYR A 114 24.66 2.83 6.49
C TYR A 114 25.11 3.13 7.92
N ASN A 115 26.29 3.70 8.09
CA ASN A 115 26.90 4.03 9.40
C ASN A 115 26.91 2.86 10.39
N GLY A 116 27.25 1.64 9.92
CA GLY A 116 27.31 0.44 10.75
C GLY A 116 25.97 -0.12 11.19
N LYS A 117 24.86 0.42 10.69
CA LYS A 117 23.50 -0.04 10.92
C LYS A 117 22.90 -0.63 9.65
N LYS A 118 22.11 -1.69 9.81
CA LYS A 118 21.40 -2.35 8.72
C LYS A 118 19.93 -1.95 8.74
N TYR A 119 19.45 -1.39 7.62
CA TYR A 119 18.06 -0.97 7.43
C TYR A 119 17.35 -1.97 6.51
N GLU A 120 16.23 -2.50 6.95
CA GLU A 120 15.36 -3.30 6.10
C GLU A 120 14.50 -2.37 5.24
N VAL A 121 14.44 -2.65 3.93
CA VAL A 121 13.62 -1.88 2.99
C VAL A 121 12.33 -2.67 2.74
N ALA A 122 11.21 -2.13 3.22
CA ALA A 122 9.92 -2.77 3.02
C ALA A 122 9.46 -2.66 1.55
N GLU A 123 8.83 -3.71 1.03
CA GLU A 123 8.15 -3.66 -0.25
C GLU A 123 6.72 -3.17 -0.07
N CYS A 124 6.41 -1.99 -0.62
CA CYS A 124 5.07 -1.43 -0.67
C CYS A 124 4.42 -1.77 -2.02
N ASN A 125 3.93 -2.98 -2.12
CA ASN A 125 3.29 -3.51 -3.32
C ASN A 125 1.85 -3.95 -3.00
N ASN A 126 0.96 -3.82 -3.98
CA ASN A 126 -0.44 -4.23 -3.83
C ASN A 126 -0.58 -5.72 -3.48
N SER A 127 0.41 -6.55 -3.84
CA SER A 127 0.43 -7.99 -3.52
C SER A 127 0.29 -8.30 -2.03
N THR A 128 0.67 -7.38 -1.15
CA THR A 128 0.55 -7.55 0.30
C THR A 128 -0.85 -7.24 0.83
N CYS A 129 -1.67 -6.51 0.10
CA CYS A 129 -2.96 -6.04 0.59
C CYS A 129 -4.16 -6.60 -0.19
N PHE A 130 -4.12 -6.54 -1.53
CA PHE A 130 -5.30 -6.85 -2.34
C PHE A 130 -5.81 -8.30 -2.20
N PRO A 131 -4.94 -9.34 -2.01
CA PRO A 131 -5.46 -10.70 -1.83
C PRO A 131 -6.37 -10.83 -0.61
N GLY A 132 -6.00 -10.20 0.50
CA GLY A 132 -6.83 -10.16 1.71
C GLY A 132 -8.13 -9.39 1.52
N ILE A 133 -8.08 -8.24 0.83
CA ILE A 133 -9.29 -7.48 0.48
C ILE A 133 -10.23 -8.33 -0.38
N GLY A 134 -9.71 -8.97 -1.44
CA GLY A 134 -10.48 -9.83 -2.32
C GLY A 134 -11.08 -11.02 -1.58
N LEU A 135 -10.29 -11.69 -0.75
CA LEU A 135 -10.74 -12.81 0.08
C LEU A 135 -11.90 -12.37 0.99
N GLY A 136 -11.76 -11.25 1.69
CA GLY A 136 -12.80 -10.73 2.57
C GLY A 136 -14.09 -10.40 1.83
N CYS A 137 -14.01 -9.75 0.67
CA CYS A 137 -15.17 -9.42 -0.15
C CYS A 137 -15.88 -10.68 -0.70
N VAL A 138 -15.11 -11.69 -1.17
CA VAL A 138 -15.66 -12.92 -1.71
C VAL A 138 -16.33 -13.74 -0.62
N LEU A 139 -15.68 -13.92 0.52
CA LEU A 139 -16.22 -14.71 1.63
C LEU A 139 -17.45 -14.07 2.27
N SER A 140 -17.47 -12.76 2.42
CA SER A 140 -18.67 -12.05 2.90
C SER A 140 -19.75 -11.88 1.85
N ARG A 141 -19.45 -12.22 0.58
CA ARG A 141 -20.33 -11.95 -0.58
C ARG A 141 -20.80 -10.49 -0.58
N SER A 142 -19.87 -9.57 -0.29
CA SER A 142 -20.19 -8.16 -0.15
C SER A 142 -20.77 -7.57 -1.44
N LYS A 143 -21.81 -6.77 -1.33
CA LYS A 143 -22.47 -6.10 -2.47
C LYS A 143 -21.54 -5.13 -3.20
N LEU A 144 -20.63 -4.53 -2.46
CA LEU A 144 -19.63 -3.61 -2.97
C LEU A 144 -18.43 -3.55 -2.01
N LEU A 145 -17.32 -3.05 -2.46
CA LEU A 145 -16.18 -2.69 -1.62
C LEU A 145 -16.27 -1.21 -1.25
N SER A 146 -16.57 -0.92 0.02
CA SER A 146 -16.70 0.45 0.51
C SER A 146 -15.34 1.05 0.90
N ASP A 147 -15.29 2.39 1.02
CA ASP A 147 -14.10 3.09 1.51
C ASP A 147 -13.75 2.67 2.95
N LYS A 148 -14.73 2.38 3.79
CA LYS A 148 -14.49 1.91 5.17
C LYS A 148 -13.88 0.51 5.19
N MET A 149 -14.29 -0.39 4.29
CA MET A 149 -13.68 -1.70 4.13
C MET A 149 -12.21 -1.57 3.69
N LEU A 150 -11.91 -0.65 2.76
CA LEU A 150 -10.53 -0.35 2.36
C LEU A 150 -9.70 0.21 3.52
N VAL A 151 -10.25 1.14 4.30
CA VAL A 151 -9.57 1.69 5.48
C VAL A 151 -9.31 0.60 6.53
N SER A 152 -10.27 -0.32 6.76
CA SER A 152 -10.10 -1.44 7.68
C SER A 152 -8.99 -2.38 7.21
N ALA A 153 -8.92 -2.68 5.91
CA ALA A 153 -7.85 -3.48 5.32
C ALA A 153 -6.47 -2.84 5.52
N VAL A 154 -6.36 -1.53 5.28
CA VAL A 154 -5.10 -0.79 5.45
C VAL A 154 -4.67 -0.76 6.91
N LYS A 155 -5.60 -0.57 7.85
CA LYS A 155 -5.30 -0.62 9.29
C LYS A 155 -4.84 -2.00 9.73
N ALA A 156 -5.47 -3.08 9.22
CA ALA A 156 -5.06 -4.44 9.50
C ALA A 156 -3.63 -4.70 8.99
N LEU A 157 -3.33 -4.31 7.74
CA LEU A 157 -1.96 -4.44 7.19
C LEU A 157 -0.94 -3.63 7.99
N ALA A 158 -1.25 -2.38 8.32
CA ALA A 158 -0.36 -1.51 9.09
C ALA A 158 -0.09 -2.05 10.50
N GLY A 159 -1.06 -2.72 11.11
CA GLY A 159 -0.92 -3.39 12.42
C GLY A 159 0.07 -4.54 12.42
N GLU A 160 0.40 -5.10 11.25
CA GLU A 160 1.39 -6.17 11.08
C GLU A 160 2.81 -5.65 10.79
N ALA A 161 3.01 -4.34 10.71
CA ALA A 161 4.31 -3.76 10.40
C ALA A 161 5.37 -4.15 11.46
N PRO A 162 6.49 -4.78 11.07
CA PRO A 162 7.57 -5.13 12.01
C PRO A 162 8.11 -3.92 12.76
N ALA A 163 8.09 -2.74 12.12
CA ALA A 163 8.52 -1.47 12.70
C ALA A 163 7.74 -1.04 13.95
N LEU A 164 6.54 -1.59 14.19
CA LEU A 164 5.78 -1.33 15.42
C LEU A 164 6.43 -1.95 16.66
N LYS A 165 7.21 -3.02 16.48
CA LYS A 165 7.91 -3.72 17.56
C LYS A 165 9.37 -3.28 17.64
N ASP A 166 9.99 -3.04 16.51
CA ASP A 166 11.39 -2.62 16.36
C ASP A 166 11.48 -1.54 15.27
N PRO A 167 11.75 -0.27 15.63
CA PRO A 167 11.79 0.87 14.70
C PRO A 167 12.81 0.73 13.55
N ASP A 168 13.71 -0.23 13.64
CA ASP A 168 14.75 -0.49 12.64
C ASP A 168 14.33 -1.55 11.61
N LYS A 169 13.16 -2.13 11.80
CA LYS A 169 12.56 -3.14 10.92
C LYS A 169 11.73 -2.51 9.80
N GLY A 170 11.29 -3.36 8.86
CA GLY A 170 10.48 -2.96 7.72
C GLY A 170 9.17 -2.30 8.13
N LEU A 171 8.74 -1.30 7.37
CA LEU A 171 7.48 -0.57 7.56
C LEU A 171 6.24 -1.39 7.17
N LEU A 172 6.44 -2.47 6.43
CA LEU A 172 5.40 -3.41 6.01
C LEU A 172 5.91 -4.83 6.24
N PRO A 173 5.02 -5.80 6.46
CA PRO A 173 5.39 -7.21 6.55
C PRO A 173 5.95 -7.73 5.22
N ASP A 174 6.71 -8.84 5.29
CA ASP A 174 7.28 -9.49 4.13
C ASP A 174 6.18 -10.16 3.27
N VAL A 175 6.38 -10.18 1.95
CA VAL A 175 5.49 -10.86 1.00
C VAL A 175 5.43 -12.37 1.25
N VAL A 176 6.46 -12.98 1.84
CA VAL A 176 6.44 -14.41 2.19
C VAL A 176 5.32 -14.75 3.18
N ASP A 177 4.89 -13.81 4.00
CA ASP A 177 3.83 -13.97 5.00
C ASP A 177 2.44 -13.61 4.45
N VAL A 178 2.32 -13.35 3.14
CA VAL A 178 1.10 -12.83 2.51
C VAL A 178 -0.14 -13.65 2.81
N ARG A 179 -0.02 -14.97 3.00
CA ARG A 179 -1.17 -15.83 3.29
C ARG A 179 -1.80 -15.49 4.64
N GLU A 180 -0.98 -15.39 5.70
CA GLU A 180 -1.45 -15.04 7.05
C GLU A 180 -1.91 -13.58 7.13
N ILE A 181 -1.19 -12.68 6.47
CA ILE A 181 -1.57 -11.28 6.34
C ILE A 181 -2.93 -11.15 5.65
N SER A 182 -3.16 -11.95 4.59
CA SER A 182 -4.45 -11.96 3.88
C SER A 182 -5.61 -12.42 4.76
N VAL A 183 -5.39 -13.34 5.68
CA VAL A 183 -6.41 -13.75 6.66
C VAL A 183 -6.78 -12.58 7.58
N ARG A 184 -5.79 -11.87 8.11
CA ARG A 184 -6.02 -10.71 8.99
C ARG A 184 -6.71 -9.55 8.28
N ILE A 185 -6.32 -9.29 7.04
CA ILE A 185 -6.97 -8.29 6.20
C ILE A 185 -8.41 -8.72 5.87
N ALA A 186 -8.62 -9.98 5.46
CA ALA A 186 -9.95 -10.51 5.15
C ALA A 186 -10.86 -10.44 6.37
N TYR A 187 -10.36 -10.79 7.55
CA TYR A 187 -11.07 -10.64 8.82
C TYR A 187 -11.59 -9.21 9.00
N ALA A 188 -10.71 -8.20 8.87
CA ALA A 188 -11.09 -6.80 9.04
C ALA A 188 -12.11 -6.33 7.98
N VAL A 189 -11.96 -6.78 6.74
CA VAL A 189 -12.87 -6.49 5.64
C VAL A 189 -14.24 -7.12 5.86
N ILE A 190 -14.30 -8.39 6.29
CA ILE A 190 -15.55 -9.10 6.59
C ILE A 190 -16.30 -8.40 7.74
N LYS A 191 -15.61 -8.12 8.85
CA LYS A 191 -16.21 -7.41 10.00
C LYS A 191 -16.82 -6.08 9.57
N MET A 192 -16.11 -5.29 8.78
CA MET A 192 -16.62 -4.01 8.27
C MET A 192 -17.78 -4.19 7.28
N SER A 193 -17.71 -5.21 6.40
CA SER A 193 -18.82 -5.52 5.49
C SER A 193 -20.11 -5.88 6.23
N VAL A 194 -20.00 -6.63 7.33
CA VAL A 194 -21.14 -6.96 8.20
C VAL A 194 -21.66 -5.71 8.90
N GLU A 195 -20.77 -4.90 9.50
CA GLU A 195 -21.14 -3.66 10.20
C GLU A 195 -21.89 -2.67 9.30
N GLU A 196 -21.48 -2.56 8.03
CA GLU A 196 -22.15 -1.69 7.05
C GLU A 196 -23.40 -2.32 6.39
N GLY A 197 -23.76 -3.55 6.75
CA GLY A 197 -24.89 -4.26 6.15
C GLY A 197 -24.70 -4.60 4.67
N LEU A 198 -23.45 -4.70 4.22
CA LEU A 198 -23.04 -5.01 2.86
C LEU A 198 -22.85 -6.51 2.62
N ALA A 199 -22.56 -7.27 3.67
CA ALA A 199 -22.40 -8.72 3.61
C ALA A 199 -23.73 -9.40 3.24
N GLN A 200 -23.64 -10.39 2.31
CA GLN A 200 -24.78 -11.21 1.90
C GLN A 200 -24.63 -12.66 2.37
N GLU A 201 -23.43 -13.06 2.81
CA GLU A 201 -23.21 -14.35 3.45
C GLU A 201 -23.87 -14.35 4.84
N LYS A 202 -24.63 -15.42 5.14
CA LYS A 202 -25.41 -15.52 6.37
C LYS A 202 -24.73 -16.31 7.48
N ASP A 203 -23.82 -17.19 7.08
CA ASP A 203 -23.15 -18.13 7.98
C ASP A 203 -21.77 -17.62 8.41
N ILE A 204 -21.58 -16.30 8.47
CA ILE A 204 -20.35 -15.68 8.95
C ILE A 204 -20.28 -15.84 10.48
N PRO A 205 -19.23 -16.48 11.02
CA PRO A 205 -19.06 -16.56 12.46
C PRO A 205 -18.94 -15.16 13.10
N THR A 206 -19.50 -15.01 14.30
CA THR A 206 -19.48 -13.74 15.03
C THR A 206 -18.31 -13.62 15.99
N GLU A 207 -17.84 -14.75 16.52
CA GLU A 207 -16.69 -14.83 17.43
C GLU A 207 -15.38 -14.73 16.66
N ASP A 208 -14.46 -13.92 17.18
CA ASP A 208 -13.20 -13.56 16.48
C ASP A 208 -12.34 -14.78 16.15
N GLY A 209 -12.22 -15.74 17.07
CA GLY A 209 -11.47 -16.97 16.84
C GLY A 209 -12.11 -17.84 15.76
N GLU A 210 -13.43 -18.05 15.85
CA GLU A 210 -14.17 -18.85 14.88
C GLU A 210 -14.15 -18.23 13.49
N LEU A 211 -14.24 -16.92 13.39
CA LEU A 211 -14.16 -16.22 12.10
C LEU A 211 -12.78 -16.42 11.45
N THR A 212 -11.71 -16.35 12.22
CA THR A 212 -10.35 -16.57 11.73
C THR A 212 -10.17 -18.00 11.20
N GLU A 213 -10.61 -19.01 11.96
CA GLU A 213 -10.58 -20.40 11.53
C GLU A 213 -11.43 -20.66 10.30
N TRP A 214 -12.63 -20.04 10.24
CA TRP A 214 -13.51 -20.13 9.10
C TRP A 214 -12.86 -19.56 7.83
N ILE A 215 -12.18 -18.41 7.91
CA ILE A 215 -11.44 -17.82 6.79
C ILE A 215 -10.34 -18.78 6.32
N HIS A 216 -9.53 -19.34 7.23
CA HIS A 216 -8.50 -20.32 6.90
C HIS A 216 -9.06 -21.56 6.18
N ALA A 217 -10.22 -22.05 6.63
CA ALA A 217 -10.87 -23.21 6.04
C ALA A 217 -11.37 -22.96 4.60
N GLN A 218 -11.70 -21.71 4.26
CA GLN A 218 -12.14 -21.30 2.90
C GLN A 218 -10.98 -21.06 1.94
N MET A 219 -9.75 -20.92 2.44
CA MET A 219 -8.60 -20.65 1.57
C MET A 219 -8.21 -21.90 0.77
N TRP A 220 -8.01 -21.69 -0.53
CA TRP A 220 -7.47 -22.76 -1.37
C TRP A 220 -6.08 -23.19 -0.89
N LYS A 221 -5.85 -24.50 -0.84
CA LYS A 221 -4.56 -25.11 -0.53
C LYS A 221 -3.99 -25.76 -1.78
N PRO A 222 -2.68 -25.58 -2.05
CA PRO A 222 -2.00 -26.17 -3.21
C PRO A 222 -1.67 -27.66 -2.95
N GLU A 223 -2.71 -28.45 -2.69
CA GLU A 223 -2.61 -29.87 -2.40
C GLU A 223 -3.36 -30.66 -3.49
N TYR A 224 -2.78 -31.76 -3.93
CA TYR A 224 -3.49 -32.68 -4.82
C TYR A 224 -4.58 -33.38 -4.04
N ARG A 225 -5.81 -33.29 -4.55
CA ARG A 225 -6.93 -34.05 -4.01
C ARG A 225 -6.86 -35.52 -4.49
N GLU A 226 -7.41 -36.40 -3.66
CA GLU A 226 -7.55 -37.81 -4.03
C GLU A 226 -8.35 -37.96 -5.34
N LEU A 227 -7.84 -38.78 -6.24
CA LEU A 227 -8.53 -39.12 -7.48
C LEU A 227 -9.55 -40.22 -7.19
N ILE A 228 -10.82 -39.90 -7.32
CA ILE A 228 -11.90 -40.87 -7.14
C ILE A 228 -12.41 -41.33 -8.52
N LYS A 229 -12.38 -42.63 -8.78
CA LYS A 229 -12.96 -43.18 -9.99
C LYS A 229 -14.49 -43.10 -9.91
N VAL A 230 -15.11 -42.40 -10.84
CA VAL A 230 -16.56 -42.29 -10.95
C VAL A 230 -17.04 -42.99 -12.23
N GLU A 231 -18.22 -43.60 -12.18
CA GLU A 231 -18.85 -44.14 -13.37
C GLU A 231 -19.28 -43.02 -14.33
N ALA A 232 -19.15 -43.28 -15.64
CA ALA A 232 -19.57 -42.32 -16.66
C ALA A 232 -21.04 -41.91 -16.46
N GLY A 233 -21.32 -40.61 -16.44
CA GLY A 233 -22.66 -40.06 -16.24
C GLY A 233 -23.03 -39.75 -14.78
N LYS A 234 -22.21 -40.10 -13.79
CA LYS A 234 -22.45 -39.78 -12.37
C LYS A 234 -21.66 -38.54 -11.85
N VAL A 235 -20.96 -37.83 -12.73
CA VAL A 235 -20.31 -36.57 -12.34
C VAL A 235 -21.38 -35.52 -12.17
N LYS A 236 -21.85 -35.31 -10.94
CA LYS A 236 -22.59 -34.09 -10.61
C LYS A 236 -21.56 -32.97 -10.61
N GLY A 237 -21.71 -31.99 -11.51
CA GLY A 237 -20.95 -30.78 -11.48
C GLY A 237 -21.12 -30.16 -10.10
N THR A 238 -20.04 -30.06 -9.33
CA THR A 238 -19.98 -29.19 -8.17
C THR A 238 -19.92 -27.78 -8.70
N ALA A 239 -21.09 -27.20 -8.98
CA ALA A 239 -21.24 -25.78 -9.02
C ALA A 239 -21.16 -25.34 -7.56
N SER A 240 -20.02 -24.80 -7.18
CA SER A 240 -19.82 -24.00 -5.98
C SER A 240 -19.86 -22.52 -6.34
#